data_e2a782e65cafd74a9c9351205e95f3ba
#
_entry.id   e2a782e65cafd74a9c9351205e95f3ba
#
_cell.length_a   1.000
_cell.length_b   1.000
_cell.length_c   1.000
_cell.angle_alpha   90.00
_cell.angle_beta   90.00
_cell.angle_gamma   90.00
#
_symmetry.space_group_name_H-M   'P 1'
#
loop_
_entity.id
_entity.type
_entity.pdbx_description
1 polymer ?
#
loop_
_entity_poly.entity_id
_entity_poly.type
_entity_poly.pdbx_seq_one_letter_code
_entity_poly.pdbx_strand_id
1 'polypeptide(L)'
;VHELLDRITDRGKPVTYNRVKALVSRIFKHGIDREWLDHNPAAGIPKKPERSRERVLTDEELTGLWEVLEAIRTGTRPTPPISSMLARGLQLMLRTAQRGGEVFTMEWGDVDDASGWWTIPGTKTKNGTTHRVPLTQAALALITEARTDGSGPDGLVFAGREGRTLEWQAKKAVSKLRHAGLAGDYTRHDVRRTVATGLEELGFPTSTIAHVLNQQEGGPRATKIYARHHFDQEKTVALEAWGRHLDGLIHGVTSARVVPFRQ
;
A
#
# COMPACT_ATOMS: atom_id res chain seq x y z
N VAL A 1 -12.80 27.25 19.02
CA VAL A 1 -12.52 26.52 17.74
C VAL A 1 -11.35 27.19 17.03
N HIS A 2 -11.39 28.51 16.82
CA HIS A 2 -10.34 29.26 16.10
C HIS A 2 -8.94 29.02 16.70
N GLU A 3 -8.76 29.23 17.99
CA GLU A 3 -7.47 29.00 18.66
C GLU A 3 -6.88 27.61 18.42
N LEU A 4 -7.72 26.55 18.45
CA LEU A 4 -7.29 25.19 18.13
C LEU A 4 -6.79 25.06 16.69
N LEU A 5 -7.51 25.69 15.75
CA LEU A 5 -7.17 25.64 14.34
C LEU A 5 -5.93 26.49 14.01
N ASP A 6 -5.76 27.63 14.72
CA ASP A 6 -4.60 28.52 14.57
C ASP A 6 -3.32 27.82 15.03
N ARG A 7 -3.33 27.13 16.16
CA ARG A 7 -2.21 26.28 16.62
C ARG A 7 -1.80 25.20 15.61
N ILE A 8 -2.73 24.69 14.81
CA ILE A 8 -2.44 23.73 13.75
C ILE A 8 -1.86 24.44 12.52
N THR A 9 -2.37 25.65 12.22
CA THR A 9 -1.86 26.51 11.14
C THR A 9 -0.40 26.86 11.38
N ASP A 10 -0.04 27.29 12.60
CA ASP A 10 1.32 27.66 13.01
C ASP A 10 2.32 26.51 12.85
N ARG A 11 1.84 25.27 12.93
CA ARG A 11 2.64 24.05 12.66
C ARG A 11 2.76 23.69 11.17
N GLY A 12 2.20 24.47 10.25
CA GLY A 12 2.25 24.23 8.81
C GLY A 12 1.56 22.94 8.36
N LYS A 13 0.47 22.51 9.03
CA LYS A 13 -0.19 21.21 8.74
C LYS A 13 -1.60 21.38 8.17
N PRO A 14 -1.76 21.81 6.90
CA PRO A 14 -3.06 22.10 6.31
C PRO A 14 -4.02 20.91 6.27
N VAL A 15 -3.51 19.71 5.98
CA VAL A 15 -4.33 18.47 5.99
C VAL A 15 -4.88 18.19 7.39
N THR A 16 -4.05 18.33 8.42
CA THR A 16 -4.50 18.15 9.83
C THR A 16 -5.52 19.20 10.19
N TYR A 17 -5.30 20.46 9.82
CA TYR A 17 -6.27 21.55 10.00
C TYR A 17 -7.64 21.19 9.43
N ASN A 18 -7.70 20.77 8.16
CA ASN A 18 -8.96 20.44 7.49
C ASN A 18 -9.67 19.25 8.14
N ARG A 19 -8.92 18.24 8.58
CA ARG A 19 -9.48 17.07 9.26
C ARG A 19 -10.02 17.42 10.65
N VAL A 20 -9.28 18.20 11.42
CA VAL A 20 -9.73 18.66 12.75
C VAL A 20 -10.94 19.56 12.62
N LYS A 21 -10.93 20.51 11.67
CA LYS A 21 -12.08 21.36 11.36
C LYS A 21 -13.33 20.52 11.03
N ALA A 22 -13.19 19.51 10.15
CA ALA A 22 -14.30 18.65 9.76
C ALA A 22 -14.83 17.82 10.94
N LEU A 23 -13.94 17.33 11.82
CA LEU A 23 -14.32 16.60 13.02
C LEU A 23 -15.08 17.50 14.00
N VAL A 24 -14.54 18.67 14.30
CA VAL A 24 -15.14 19.68 15.18
C VAL A 24 -16.50 20.08 14.64
N SER A 25 -16.62 20.39 13.34
CA SER A 25 -17.90 20.74 12.72
C SER A 25 -18.94 19.61 12.85
N ARG A 26 -18.52 18.35 12.78
CA ARG A 26 -19.40 17.19 12.93
C ARG A 26 -19.88 17.03 14.38
N ILE A 27 -19.00 17.28 15.36
CA ILE A 27 -19.35 17.26 16.79
C ILE A 27 -20.41 18.33 17.08
N PHE A 28 -20.20 19.56 16.62
CA PHE A 28 -21.19 20.64 16.83
C PHE A 28 -22.51 20.36 16.10
N LYS A 29 -22.45 19.81 14.87
CA LYS A 29 -23.66 19.39 14.17
C LYS A 29 -24.44 18.35 14.98
N HIS A 30 -23.76 17.36 15.55
CA HIS A 30 -24.42 16.37 16.43
C HIS A 30 -25.09 17.02 17.65
N GLY A 31 -24.46 18.05 18.26
CA GLY A 31 -25.06 18.80 19.34
C GLY A 31 -26.30 19.59 18.92
N ILE A 32 -26.31 20.15 17.70
CA ILE A 32 -27.49 20.83 17.15
C ILE A 32 -28.62 19.83 16.87
N ASP A 33 -28.28 18.67 16.24
CA ASP A 33 -29.25 17.61 15.94
C ASP A 33 -29.91 17.03 17.23
N ARG A 34 -29.31 17.29 18.41
CA ARG A 34 -29.79 16.93 19.74
C ARG A 34 -30.39 18.11 20.52
N GLU A 35 -30.51 19.27 19.90
CA GLU A 35 -31.03 20.49 20.52
C GLU A 35 -30.20 20.99 21.73
N TRP A 36 -28.92 20.58 21.81
CA TRP A 36 -27.99 21.02 22.86
C TRP A 36 -27.32 22.36 22.53
N LEU A 37 -27.33 22.75 21.27
CA LEU A 37 -26.64 23.92 20.72
C LEU A 37 -27.49 24.52 19.58
N ASP A 38 -27.48 25.83 19.48
CA ASP A 38 -28.24 26.58 18.49
C ASP A 38 -27.45 26.78 17.18
N HIS A 39 -26.12 26.76 17.24
CA HIS A 39 -25.28 27.04 16.07
C HIS A 39 -23.94 26.25 16.09
N ASN A 40 -23.34 26.12 14.90
CA ASN A 40 -22.05 25.47 14.75
C ASN A 40 -20.93 26.53 14.60
N PRO A 41 -20.06 26.73 15.61
CA PRO A 41 -18.98 27.71 15.56
C PRO A 41 -17.85 27.34 14.58
N ALA A 42 -17.88 26.16 14.00
CA ALA A 42 -16.98 25.76 12.93
C ALA A 42 -17.59 25.95 11.52
N ALA A 43 -18.86 26.39 11.44
CA ALA A 43 -19.49 26.74 10.18
C ALA A 43 -18.79 27.97 9.56
N GLY A 44 -18.68 28.00 8.23
CA GLY A 44 -18.09 29.13 7.52
C GLY A 44 -16.56 29.22 7.57
N ILE A 45 -15.87 28.46 8.45
CA ILE A 45 -14.41 28.46 8.47
C ILE A 45 -13.89 27.86 7.14
N PRO A 46 -13.03 28.53 6.36
CA PRO A 46 -12.53 28.01 5.09
C PRO A 46 -11.58 26.82 5.27
N LYS A 47 -11.53 25.96 4.28
CA LYS A 47 -10.51 24.91 4.19
C LYS A 47 -9.18 25.51 3.76
N LYS A 48 -8.08 24.96 4.24
CA LYS A 48 -6.74 25.25 3.72
C LYS A 48 -6.49 24.42 2.46
N PRO A 49 -5.76 24.98 1.46
CA PRO A 49 -5.38 24.21 0.28
C PRO A 49 -4.50 23.00 0.68
N GLU A 50 -4.86 21.83 0.15
CA GLU A 50 -4.08 20.60 0.31
C GLU A 50 -3.37 20.30 -0.99
N ARG A 51 -2.08 19.98 -0.91
CA ARG A 51 -1.32 19.45 -2.05
C ARG A 51 -1.25 17.94 -1.93
N SER A 52 -1.66 17.24 -2.98
CA SER A 52 -1.43 15.81 -3.11
C SER A 52 0.08 15.56 -3.25
N ARG A 53 0.59 14.56 -2.55
CA ARG A 53 1.97 14.12 -2.75
C ARG A 53 1.99 13.21 -3.99
N GLU A 54 2.78 13.56 -4.99
CA GLU A 54 2.89 12.84 -6.28
C GLU A 54 4.26 12.15 -6.43
N ARG A 55 4.86 11.78 -5.31
CA ARG A 55 6.19 11.17 -5.27
C ARG A 55 6.17 9.75 -5.86
N VAL A 56 7.05 9.51 -6.81
CA VAL A 56 7.42 8.21 -7.39
C VAL A 56 8.90 7.98 -7.09
N LEU A 57 9.30 6.78 -6.74
CA LEU A 57 10.70 6.42 -6.51
C LEU A 57 11.42 6.32 -7.86
N THR A 58 12.67 6.76 -7.92
CA THR A 58 13.54 6.48 -9.07
C THR A 58 14.01 5.02 -9.06
N ASP A 59 14.59 4.56 -10.17
CA ASP A 59 15.12 3.20 -10.27
C ASP A 59 16.23 2.95 -9.25
N GLU A 60 17.09 3.94 -8.98
CA GLU A 60 18.14 3.87 -7.96
C GLU A 60 17.55 3.79 -6.56
N GLU A 61 16.49 4.56 -6.26
CA GLU A 61 15.81 4.49 -4.98
C GLU A 61 15.07 3.16 -4.78
N LEU A 62 14.50 2.62 -5.85
CA LEU A 62 13.80 1.33 -5.85
C LEU A 62 14.78 0.18 -5.61
N THR A 63 15.91 0.17 -6.34
CA THR A 63 17.00 -0.80 -6.18
C THR A 63 17.62 -0.69 -4.79
N GLY A 64 17.96 0.50 -4.34
CA GLY A 64 18.54 0.72 -3.00
C GLY A 64 17.59 0.30 -1.88
N LEU A 65 16.29 0.57 -2.02
CA LEU A 65 15.29 0.08 -1.06
C LEU A 65 15.25 -1.46 -1.04
N TRP A 66 15.25 -2.10 -2.22
CA TRP A 66 15.26 -3.55 -2.33
C TRP A 66 16.48 -4.16 -1.67
N GLU A 67 17.68 -3.67 -1.95
CA GLU A 67 18.94 -4.14 -1.38
C GLU A 67 18.96 -4.05 0.16
N VAL A 68 18.48 -2.93 0.69
CA VAL A 68 18.36 -2.74 2.14
C VAL A 68 17.38 -3.75 2.75
N LEU A 69 16.22 -3.95 2.14
CA LEU A 69 15.23 -4.91 2.61
C LEU A 69 15.76 -6.35 2.51
N GLU A 70 16.48 -6.68 1.44
CA GLU A 70 17.12 -7.97 1.23
C GLU A 70 18.15 -8.26 2.30
N ALA A 71 19.07 -7.32 2.58
CA ALA A 71 20.08 -7.44 3.62
C ALA A 71 19.47 -7.62 5.03
N ILE A 72 18.31 -6.98 5.30
CA ILE A 72 17.58 -7.17 6.56
C ILE A 72 16.91 -8.55 6.58
N ARG A 73 16.27 -8.96 5.48
CA ARG A 73 15.57 -10.23 5.35
C ARG A 73 16.50 -11.43 5.55
N THR A 74 17.68 -11.37 4.92
CA THR A 74 18.70 -12.45 4.95
C THR A 74 19.60 -12.42 6.20
N GLY A 75 19.45 -11.39 7.05
CA GLY A 75 20.25 -11.27 8.26
C GLY A 75 21.70 -10.83 8.02
N THR A 76 22.06 -10.40 6.80
CA THR A 76 23.39 -9.90 6.48
C THR A 76 23.66 -8.50 7.06
N ARG A 77 22.60 -7.80 7.51
CA ARG A 77 22.71 -6.50 8.18
C ARG A 77 22.78 -6.68 9.70
N PRO A 78 23.88 -6.28 10.39
CA PRO A 78 24.11 -6.58 11.81
C PRO A 78 23.10 -5.95 12.77
N THR A 79 22.61 -4.73 12.50
CA THR A 79 21.67 -3.99 13.37
C THR A 79 20.53 -3.40 12.55
N PRO A 80 19.55 -4.23 12.15
CA PRO A 80 18.46 -3.74 11.31
C PRO A 80 17.49 -2.87 12.12
N PRO A 81 17.01 -1.72 11.57
CA PRO A 81 16.03 -0.86 12.24
C PRO A 81 14.61 -1.42 12.23
N ILE A 82 14.37 -2.45 11.42
CA ILE A 82 13.11 -3.20 11.31
C ILE A 82 13.38 -4.71 11.30
N SER A 83 12.36 -5.52 11.60
CA SER A 83 12.49 -6.98 11.58
C SER A 83 12.52 -7.55 10.15
N SER A 84 13.03 -8.79 10.00
CA SER A 84 13.01 -9.54 8.74
C SER A 84 11.59 -9.72 8.19
N MET A 85 10.60 -9.98 9.05
CA MET A 85 9.19 -10.06 8.66
C MET A 85 8.64 -8.74 8.10
N LEU A 86 9.05 -7.59 8.67
CA LEU A 86 8.69 -6.28 8.09
C LEU A 86 9.37 -6.05 6.74
N ALA A 87 10.62 -6.48 6.58
CA ALA A 87 11.33 -6.38 5.31
C ALA A 87 10.65 -7.24 4.23
N ARG A 88 10.30 -8.49 4.54
CA ARG A 88 9.56 -9.39 3.62
C ARG A 88 8.21 -8.79 3.20
N GLY A 89 7.42 -8.29 4.14
CA GLY A 89 6.14 -7.68 3.82
C GLY A 89 6.29 -6.43 2.93
N LEU A 90 7.34 -5.62 3.13
CA LEU A 90 7.64 -4.48 2.26
C LEU A 90 8.10 -4.93 0.86
N GLN A 91 8.89 -6.00 0.75
CA GLN A 91 9.25 -6.60 -0.54
C GLN A 91 8.02 -7.15 -1.27
N LEU A 92 7.08 -7.78 -0.55
CA LEU A 92 5.82 -8.21 -1.14
C LEU A 92 4.98 -7.02 -1.63
N MET A 93 4.96 -5.90 -0.91
CA MET A 93 4.31 -4.67 -1.40
C MET A 93 4.93 -4.16 -2.70
N LEU A 94 6.26 -4.22 -2.84
CA LEU A 94 6.96 -3.85 -4.07
C LEU A 94 6.58 -4.76 -5.24
N ARG A 95 6.37 -6.05 -5.00
CA ARG A 95 6.01 -7.01 -6.04
C ARG A 95 4.55 -7.02 -6.43
N THR A 96 3.64 -6.66 -5.51
CA THR A 96 2.19 -6.81 -5.70
C THR A 96 1.42 -5.50 -5.74
N ALA A 97 2.05 -4.39 -5.39
CA ALA A 97 1.41 -3.09 -5.21
C ALA A 97 0.27 -3.08 -4.18
N GLN A 98 0.13 -4.08 -3.31
CA GLN A 98 -0.98 -4.11 -2.35
C GLN A 98 -0.75 -3.15 -1.18
N ARG A 99 -1.85 -2.75 -0.50
CA ARG A 99 -1.75 -1.83 0.63
C ARG A 99 -1.06 -2.50 1.80
N GLY A 100 -0.23 -1.75 2.53
CA GLY A 100 0.47 -2.30 3.69
C GLY A 100 -0.47 -2.83 4.77
N GLY A 101 -1.68 -2.29 4.91
CA GLY A 101 -2.70 -2.87 5.78
C GLY A 101 -3.09 -4.27 5.33
N GLU A 102 -3.35 -4.46 4.04
CA GLU A 102 -3.71 -5.74 3.45
C GLU A 102 -2.58 -6.77 3.58
N VAL A 103 -1.33 -6.38 3.26
CA VAL A 103 -0.16 -7.27 3.38
C VAL A 103 0.10 -7.71 4.82
N PHE A 104 0.08 -6.79 5.78
CA PHE A 104 0.39 -7.11 7.18
C PHE A 104 -0.79 -7.65 7.99
N THR A 105 -1.93 -7.86 7.36
CA THR A 105 -3.07 -8.62 7.87
C THR A 105 -3.39 -9.85 7.02
N MET A 106 -2.48 -10.24 6.12
CA MET A 106 -2.57 -11.48 5.35
C MET A 106 -2.54 -12.68 6.29
N GLU A 107 -3.50 -13.58 6.14
CA GLU A 107 -3.58 -14.86 6.83
C GLU A 107 -3.24 -16.01 5.88
N TRP A 108 -2.75 -17.12 6.44
CA TRP A 108 -2.43 -18.30 5.62
C TRP A 108 -3.64 -18.85 4.88
N GLY A 109 -4.84 -18.74 5.46
CA GLY A 109 -6.09 -19.14 4.82
C GLY A 109 -6.50 -18.26 3.63
N ASP A 110 -5.90 -17.06 3.48
CA ASP A 110 -6.13 -16.17 2.35
C ASP A 110 -5.26 -16.53 1.12
N VAL A 111 -4.25 -17.42 1.28
CA VAL A 111 -3.24 -17.76 0.27
C VAL A 111 -3.45 -19.18 -0.25
N ASP A 112 -3.69 -19.30 -1.53
CA ASP A 112 -3.68 -20.56 -2.27
C ASP A 112 -2.33 -20.66 -3.00
N ASP A 113 -1.36 -21.33 -2.38
CA ASP A 113 0.00 -21.48 -2.91
C ASP A 113 0.04 -22.43 -4.12
N ALA A 114 -0.90 -23.38 -4.21
CA ALA A 114 -0.98 -24.31 -5.34
C ALA A 114 -1.43 -23.62 -6.64
N SER A 115 -2.40 -22.70 -6.54
CA SER A 115 -2.88 -21.92 -7.71
C SER A 115 -2.17 -20.59 -7.89
N GLY A 116 -1.35 -20.13 -6.92
CA GLY A 116 -0.63 -18.87 -6.96
C GLY A 116 -1.53 -17.65 -6.74
N TRP A 117 -2.52 -17.73 -5.87
CA TRP A 117 -3.45 -16.64 -5.60
C TRP A 117 -3.50 -16.25 -4.13
N TRP A 118 -3.56 -14.95 -3.90
CA TRP A 118 -3.93 -14.36 -2.63
C TRP A 118 -5.30 -13.71 -2.74
N THR A 119 -6.27 -14.17 -1.95
CA THR A 119 -7.63 -13.65 -1.91
C THR A 119 -7.83 -12.80 -0.67
N ILE A 120 -7.92 -11.49 -0.82
CA ILE A 120 -8.17 -10.54 0.26
C ILE A 120 -9.68 -10.45 0.47
N PRO A 121 -10.23 -10.90 1.61
CA PRO A 121 -11.65 -10.78 1.90
C PRO A 121 -12.13 -9.32 1.90
N GLY A 122 -13.36 -9.07 1.50
CA GLY A 122 -13.94 -7.72 1.50
C GLY A 122 -13.89 -7.02 2.86
N THR A 123 -13.95 -7.77 3.94
CA THR A 123 -13.80 -7.26 5.31
C THR A 123 -12.44 -6.65 5.61
N LYS A 124 -11.38 -7.09 4.89
CA LYS A 124 -10.01 -6.56 5.01
C LYS A 124 -9.70 -5.46 3.97
N THR A 125 -10.57 -5.23 2.98
CA THR A 125 -10.35 -4.22 1.93
C THR A 125 -11.01 -2.89 2.27
N LYS A 126 -10.41 -1.78 1.80
CA LYS A 126 -10.96 -0.43 2.06
C LYS A 126 -12.32 -0.18 1.41
N ASN A 127 -12.60 -0.84 0.28
CA ASN A 127 -13.83 -0.66 -0.51
C ASN A 127 -14.90 -1.72 -0.24
N GLY A 128 -14.65 -2.66 0.68
CA GLY A 128 -15.57 -3.74 1.03
C GLY A 128 -15.72 -4.85 -0.03
N THR A 129 -14.88 -4.84 -1.08
CA THR A 129 -14.96 -5.83 -2.17
C THR A 129 -13.81 -6.82 -2.05
N THR A 130 -14.11 -8.11 -2.15
CA THR A 130 -13.07 -9.16 -2.23
C THR A 130 -12.13 -8.90 -3.40
N HIS A 131 -10.84 -9.03 -3.16
CA HIS A 131 -9.80 -8.77 -4.14
C HIS A 131 -8.86 -9.95 -4.29
N ARG A 132 -8.69 -10.44 -5.52
CA ARG A 132 -7.75 -11.51 -5.86
C ARG A 132 -6.48 -10.92 -6.46
N VAL A 133 -5.33 -11.31 -5.92
CA VAL A 133 -4.01 -10.87 -6.31
C VAL A 133 -3.21 -12.08 -6.82
N PRO A 134 -2.77 -12.10 -8.08
CA PRO A 134 -1.90 -13.16 -8.55
C PRO A 134 -0.50 -13.01 -7.91
N LEU A 135 0.03 -14.10 -7.44
CA LEU A 135 1.35 -14.18 -6.82
C LEU A 135 2.35 -14.75 -7.83
N THR A 136 3.29 -13.94 -8.27
CA THR A 136 4.43 -14.43 -9.05
C THR A 136 5.28 -15.39 -8.20
N GLN A 137 6.09 -16.22 -8.84
CA GLN A 137 6.96 -17.15 -8.12
C GLN A 137 7.84 -16.45 -7.08
N ALA A 138 8.37 -15.27 -7.39
CA ALA A 138 9.16 -14.48 -6.44
C ALA A 138 8.32 -13.93 -5.27
N ALA A 139 7.05 -13.59 -5.50
CA ALA A 139 6.14 -13.18 -4.42
C ALA A 139 5.77 -14.36 -3.52
N LEU A 140 5.51 -15.53 -4.10
CA LEU A 140 5.28 -16.78 -3.36
C LEU A 140 6.48 -17.19 -2.51
N ALA A 141 7.71 -17.03 -3.01
CA ALA A 141 8.91 -17.31 -2.25
C ALA A 141 8.99 -16.49 -0.95
N LEU A 142 8.68 -15.19 -1.01
CA LEU A 142 8.65 -14.32 0.18
C LEU A 142 7.62 -14.79 1.22
N ILE A 143 6.47 -15.30 0.76
CA ILE A 143 5.42 -15.85 1.64
C ILE A 143 5.85 -17.18 2.24
N THR A 144 6.39 -18.09 1.42
CA THR A 144 6.84 -19.42 1.86
C THR A 144 7.97 -19.31 2.89
N GLU A 145 8.92 -18.41 2.69
CA GLU A 145 9.99 -18.15 3.66
C GLU A 145 9.47 -17.59 5.00
N ALA A 146 8.37 -16.84 4.98
CA ALA A 146 7.73 -16.39 6.22
C ALA A 146 7.17 -17.55 7.04
N ARG A 147 6.73 -18.65 6.39
CA ARG A 147 6.26 -19.87 7.07
C ARG A 147 7.37 -20.56 7.83
N THR A 148 8.58 -20.59 7.33
CA THR A 148 9.73 -21.26 7.99
C THR A 148 10.23 -20.51 9.21
N ASP A 149 9.97 -19.23 9.31
CA ASP A 149 10.37 -18.37 10.43
C ASP A 149 9.41 -18.45 11.64
N GLY A 150 8.58 -19.50 11.74
CA GLY A 150 7.74 -19.76 12.91
C GLY A 150 6.33 -19.18 12.87
N SER A 151 5.86 -18.72 11.71
CA SER A 151 4.44 -18.45 11.51
C SER A 151 3.69 -19.79 11.44
N GLY A 152 2.76 -20.04 12.39
CA GLY A 152 1.99 -21.27 12.43
C GLY A 152 1.06 -21.43 11.22
N PRO A 153 0.49 -22.65 11.02
CA PRO A 153 -0.41 -22.93 9.89
C PRO A 153 -1.66 -22.05 9.89
N ASP A 154 -2.12 -21.65 11.07
CA ASP A 154 -3.28 -20.78 11.26
C ASP A 154 -2.82 -19.44 11.79
N GLY A 155 -3.04 -18.37 11.04
CA GLY A 155 -2.71 -17.02 11.49
C GLY A 155 -2.06 -16.14 10.43
N LEU A 156 -1.39 -15.08 10.89
CA LEU A 156 -0.80 -14.08 10.02
C LEU A 156 0.46 -14.62 9.32
N VAL A 157 0.57 -14.35 8.01
CA VAL A 157 1.76 -14.65 7.21
C VAL A 157 2.97 -13.84 7.72
N PHE A 158 2.79 -12.53 7.91
CA PHE A 158 3.83 -11.65 8.43
C PHE A 158 3.54 -11.29 9.88
N ALA A 159 3.80 -12.27 10.77
CA ALA A 159 3.57 -12.12 12.19
C ALA A 159 4.79 -11.51 12.92
N GLY A 160 4.51 -10.73 13.94
CA GLY A 160 5.48 -10.32 14.96
C GLY A 160 5.64 -11.37 16.05
N ARG A 161 6.31 -10.99 17.13
CA ARG A 161 6.41 -11.85 18.31
C ARG A 161 5.02 -12.26 18.80
N GLU A 162 4.88 -13.52 19.22
CA GLU A 162 3.62 -14.10 19.74
C GLU A 162 2.45 -14.00 18.74
N GLY A 163 2.72 -14.05 17.44
CA GLY A 163 1.69 -13.99 16.41
C GLY A 163 1.01 -12.62 16.23
N ARG A 164 1.52 -11.56 16.84
CA ARG A 164 0.90 -10.23 16.76
C ARG A 164 1.06 -9.61 15.38
N THR A 165 0.04 -8.85 14.94
CA THR A 165 0.12 -8.11 13.69
C THR A 165 1.23 -7.05 13.70
N LEU A 166 1.92 -6.93 12.58
CA LEU A 166 2.95 -5.90 12.33
C LEU A 166 2.39 -4.63 11.66
N GLU A 167 1.07 -4.51 11.48
CA GLU A 167 0.47 -3.40 10.72
C GLU A 167 0.89 -2.02 11.25
N TRP A 168 0.92 -1.84 12.58
CA TRP A 168 1.32 -0.57 13.17
C TRP A 168 2.81 -0.28 12.98
N GLN A 169 3.68 -1.29 13.17
CA GLN A 169 5.11 -1.18 12.94
C GLN A 169 5.41 -0.89 11.47
N ALA A 170 4.67 -1.53 10.56
CA ALA A 170 4.76 -1.31 9.13
C ALA A 170 4.43 0.12 8.72
N LYS A 171 3.51 0.81 9.41
CA LYS A 171 3.23 2.24 9.17
C LYS A 171 4.45 3.13 9.39
N LYS A 172 5.37 2.71 10.25
CA LYS A 172 6.61 3.45 10.58
C LYS A 172 7.87 2.85 9.95
N ALA A 173 7.78 1.71 9.26
CA ALA A 173 8.94 0.97 8.77
C ALA A 173 9.83 1.82 7.84
N VAL A 174 9.26 2.43 6.79
CA VAL A 174 10.02 3.28 5.86
C VAL A 174 10.61 4.51 6.59
N SER A 175 9.87 5.10 7.53
CA SER A 175 10.39 6.21 8.33
C SER A 175 11.59 5.77 9.20
N LYS A 176 11.56 4.56 9.78
CA LYS A 176 12.70 4.02 10.52
C LYS A 176 13.91 3.78 9.62
N LEU A 177 13.71 3.22 8.42
CA LEU A 177 14.78 3.08 7.43
C LEU A 177 15.38 4.43 7.06
N ARG A 178 14.57 5.44 6.82
CA ARG A 178 15.02 6.80 6.53
C ARG A 178 15.83 7.42 7.68
N HIS A 179 15.38 7.31 8.92
CA HIS A 179 16.12 7.81 10.09
C HIS A 179 17.46 7.08 10.28
N ALA A 180 17.56 5.85 9.82
CA ALA A 180 18.81 5.10 9.80
C ALA A 180 19.69 5.39 8.55
N GLY A 181 19.32 6.35 7.71
CA GLY A 181 20.04 6.68 6.47
C GLY A 181 19.94 5.62 5.36
N LEU A 182 18.92 4.76 5.43
CA LEU A 182 18.75 3.58 4.56
C LEU A 182 17.62 3.73 3.55
N ALA A 183 16.91 4.83 3.55
CA ALA A 183 15.82 5.11 2.62
C ALA A 183 15.69 6.62 2.40
N GLY A 184 15.24 7.00 1.22
CA GLY A 184 14.95 8.39 0.84
C GLY A 184 13.66 8.93 1.46
N ASP A 185 13.30 10.17 1.09
CA ASP A 185 12.05 10.80 1.52
C ASP A 185 10.87 10.27 0.70
N TYR A 186 10.43 9.06 1.02
CA TYR A 186 9.23 8.44 0.49
C TYR A 186 8.48 7.66 1.58
N THR A 187 7.26 7.29 1.29
CA THR A 187 6.36 6.54 2.17
C THR A 187 5.98 5.21 1.54
N ARG A 188 5.36 4.30 2.30
CA ARG A 188 4.78 3.07 1.73
C ARG A 188 3.75 3.32 0.63
N HIS A 189 3.05 4.45 0.69
CA HIS A 189 2.09 4.79 -0.35
C HIS A 189 2.78 5.23 -1.65
N ASP A 190 3.92 5.90 -1.53
CA ASP A 190 4.75 6.26 -2.69
C ASP A 190 5.34 5.01 -3.36
N VAL A 191 5.73 3.97 -2.58
CA VAL A 191 6.10 2.64 -3.11
C VAL A 191 4.99 2.06 -3.99
N ARG A 192 3.75 2.04 -3.51
CA ARG A 192 2.63 1.54 -4.29
C ARG A 192 2.35 2.40 -5.54
N ARG A 193 2.53 3.72 -5.44
CA ARG A 193 2.41 4.62 -6.59
C ARG A 193 3.50 4.35 -7.61
N THR A 194 4.72 4.06 -7.18
CA THR A 194 5.84 3.68 -8.06
C THR A 194 5.49 2.46 -8.90
N VAL A 195 4.92 1.41 -8.28
CA VAL A 195 4.48 0.23 -9.03
C VAL A 195 3.38 0.59 -10.04
N ALA A 196 2.42 1.44 -9.66
CA ALA A 196 1.35 1.87 -10.56
C ALA A 196 1.91 2.64 -11.78
N THR A 197 2.84 3.59 -11.55
CA THR A 197 3.51 4.34 -12.62
C THR A 197 4.37 3.42 -13.47
N GLY A 198 5.12 2.50 -12.88
CA GLY A 198 5.91 1.52 -13.65
C GLY A 198 5.05 0.60 -14.52
N LEU A 199 3.86 0.20 -14.06
CA LEU A 199 2.91 -0.53 -14.90
C LEU A 199 2.38 0.32 -16.07
N GLU A 200 2.16 1.62 -15.85
CA GLU A 200 1.77 2.55 -16.92
C GLU A 200 2.90 2.73 -17.96
N GLU A 201 4.14 2.87 -17.50
CA GLU A 201 5.35 2.94 -18.35
C GLU A 201 5.59 1.64 -19.13
N LEU A 202 5.20 0.50 -18.58
CA LEU A 202 5.19 -0.80 -19.28
C LEU A 202 4.02 -0.96 -20.26
N GLY A 203 3.17 0.06 -20.40
CA GLY A 203 2.08 0.12 -21.38
C GLY A 203 0.78 -0.52 -20.95
N PHE A 204 0.58 -0.85 -19.67
CA PHE A 204 -0.70 -1.39 -19.20
C PHE A 204 -1.79 -0.33 -19.12
N PRO A 205 -3.03 -0.63 -19.54
CA PRO A 205 -4.16 0.28 -19.45
C PRO A 205 -4.47 0.68 -18.01
N THR A 206 -4.95 1.91 -17.81
CA THR A 206 -5.36 2.43 -16.49
C THR A 206 -6.40 1.51 -15.81
N SER A 207 -7.29 0.88 -16.58
CA SER A 207 -8.27 -0.08 -16.07
C SER A 207 -7.58 -1.32 -15.45
N THR A 208 -6.60 -1.92 -16.11
CA THR A 208 -5.81 -3.03 -15.57
C THR A 208 -5.08 -2.61 -14.28
N ILE A 209 -4.44 -1.43 -14.30
CA ILE A 209 -3.74 -0.88 -13.13
C ILE A 209 -4.72 -0.66 -11.97
N ALA A 210 -5.91 -0.11 -12.22
CA ALA A 210 -6.94 0.08 -11.20
C ALA A 210 -7.38 -1.26 -10.59
N HIS A 211 -7.51 -2.33 -11.39
CA HIS A 211 -7.82 -3.67 -10.90
C HIS A 211 -6.67 -4.29 -10.10
N VAL A 212 -5.41 -4.14 -10.51
CA VAL A 212 -4.23 -4.53 -9.70
C VAL A 212 -4.27 -3.84 -8.35
N LEU A 213 -4.58 -2.55 -8.33
CA LEU A 213 -4.60 -1.72 -7.13
C LEU A 213 -5.90 -1.86 -6.30
N ASN A 214 -6.89 -2.65 -6.70
CA ASN A 214 -8.21 -2.65 -6.07
C ASN A 214 -8.74 -1.21 -5.86
N GLN A 215 -8.64 -0.39 -6.91
CA GLN A 215 -9.22 0.95 -6.95
C GLN A 215 -10.54 0.90 -7.71
N GLN A 216 -11.55 1.59 -7.20
CA GLN A 216 -12.81 1.71 -7.92
C GLN A 216 -12.64 2.72 -9.05
N GLU A 217 -12.91 2.31 -10.28
CA GLU A 217 -13.08 3.24 -11.37
C GLU A 217 -14.29 4.14 -11.11
N GLY A 218 -14.12 5.43 -11.36
CA GLY A 218 -15.18 6.43 -11.23
C GLY A 218 -16.21 6.30 -12.33
N GLY A 219 -17.09 5.31 -12.25
CA GLY A 219 -18.19 5.08 -13.19
C GLY A 219 -19.54 4.95 -12.51
N PRO A 220 -20.68 5.10 -13.23
CA PRO A 220 -22.01 4.93 -12.70
C PRO A 220 -22.20 3.56 -12.03
N ARG A 221 -22.94 3.53 -10.93
CA ARG A 221 -23.18 2.31 -10.12
C ARG A 221 -23.77 1.15 -10.97
N ALA A 222 -24.51 1.47 -12.03
CA ALA A 222 -25.11 0.51 -12.94
C ALA A 222 -24.05 -0.31 -13.73
N THR A 223 -22.94 0.29 -14.13
CA THR A 223 -21.86 -0.39 -14.88
C THR A 223 -21.14 -1.43 -14.01
N LYS A 224 -21.12 -1.25 -12.69
CA LYS A 224 -20.47 -2.17 -11.73
C LYS A 224 -21.20 -3.51 -11.58
N ILE A 225 -22.50 -3.55 -11.86
CA ILE A 225 -23.34 -4.76 -11.72
C ILE A 225 -23.08 -5.74 -12.86
N TYR A 226 -22.65 -5.26 -14.03
CA TYR A 226 -22.42 -6.08 -15.23
C TYR A 226 -20.95 -6.51 -15.39
N ALA A 227 -19.99 -5.88 -14.71
CA ALA A 227 -18.58 -6.22 -14.79
C ALA A 227 -18.26 -7.44 -13.91
N ARG A 228 -18.67 -8.64 -14.36
CA ARG A 228 -18.32 -9.92 -13.72
C ARG A 228 -16.91 -10.41 -14.10
N HIS A 229 -16.23 -9.70 -14.97
CA HIS A 229 -14.85 -10.03 -15.35
C HIS A 229 -13.90 -9.72 -14.21
N HIS A 230 -13.20 -10.72 -13.71
CA HIS A 230 -12.30 -10.58 -12.55
C HIS A 230 -10.94 -9.97 -12.90
N PHE A 231 -10.66 -9.71 -14.18
CA PHE A 231 -9.36 -9.22 -14.67
C PHE A 231 -8.18 -10.07 -14.18
N ASP A 232 -8.42 -11.34 -13.90
CA ASP A 232 -7.41 -12.21 -13.31
C ASP A 232 -6.23 -12.42 -14.26
N GLN A 233 -6.50 -12.63 -15.55
CA GLN A 233 -5.46 -12.78 -16.57
C GLN A 233 -4.66 -11.50 -16.76
N GLU A 234 -5.33 -10.36 -16.89
CA GLU A 234 -4.71 -9.04 -17.06
C GLU A 234 -3.85 -8.66 -15.85
N LYS A 235 -4.33 -8.92 -14.64
CA LYS A 235 -3.55 -8.71 -13.41
C LYS A 235 -2.32 -9.60 -13.36
N THR A 236 -2.44 -10.86 -13.80
CA THR A 236 -1.31 -11.80 -13.83
C THR A 236 -0.23 -11.30 -14.79
N VAL A 237 -0.61 -10.99 -16.03
CA VAL A 237 0.33 -10.46 -17.03
C VAL A 237 1.00 -9.16 -16.55
N ALA A 238 0.23 -8.27 -15.94
CA ALA A 238 0.75 -7.00 -15.42
C ALA A 238 1.76 -7.20 -14.27
N LEU A 239 1.43 -8.03 -13.27
CA LEU A 239 2.34 -8.26 -12.14
C LEU A 239 3.56 -9.12 -12.52
N GLU A 240 3.45 -10.01 -13.49
CA GLU A 240 4.61 -10.72 -14.07
C GLU A 240 5.53 -9.75 -14.82
N ALA A 241 4.98 -8.84 -15.63
CA ALA A 241 5.77 -7.84 -16.34
C ALA A 241 6.49 -6.91 -15.37
N TRP A 242 5.77 -6.44 -14.35
CA TRP A 242 6.36 -5.65 -13.26
C TRP A 242 7.44 -6.42 -12.51
N GLY A 243 7.20 -7.70 -12.20
CA GLY A 243 8.18 -8.56 -11.54
C GLY A 243 9.47 -8.68 -12.35
N ARG A 244 9.39 -8.93 -13.66
CA ARG A 244 10.56 -8.97 -14.55
C ARG A 244 11.30 -7.63 -14.62
N HIS A 245 10.58 -6.52 -14.68
CA HIS A 245 11.16 -5.18 -14.66
C HIS A 245 11.94 -4.94 -13.35
N LEU A 246 11.32 -5.21 -12.20
CA LEU A 246 11.94 -5.07 -10.89
C LEU A 246 13.18 -5.98 -10.75
N ASP A 247 13.10 -7.24 -11.19
CA ASP A 247 14.23 -8.16 -11.17
C ASP A 247 15.37 -7.67 -12.09
N GLY A 248 15.05 -7.09 -13.25
CA GLY A 248 16.01 -6.44 -14.14
C GLY A 248 16.78 -5.30 -13.46
N LEU A 249 16.07 -4.44 -12.73
CA LEU A 249 16.69 -3.35 -11.98
C LEU A 249 17.59 -3.87 -10.85
N ILE A 250 17.13 -4.87 -10.09
CA ILE A 250 17.86 -5.43 -8.94
C ILE A 250 19.13 -6.16 -9.37
N HIS A 251 19.10 -6.89 -10.49
CA HIS A 251 20.22 -7.70 -10.96
C HIS A 251 21.07 -7.01 -12.03
N GLY A 252 20.78 -5.75 -12.37
CA GLY A 252 21.52 -4.99 -13.39
C GLY A 252 21.37 -5.57 -14.81
N VAL A 253 20.33 -6.37 -15.03
CA VAL A 253 20.04 -6.93 -16.35
C VAL A 253 19.06 -5.98 -17.05
N THR A 254 19.51 -5.28 -18.06
CA THR A 254 18.66 -4.45 -18.91
C THR A 254 17.61 -5.35 -19.57
N SER A 255 16.39 -5.37 -19.04
CA SER A 255 15.28 -6.09 -19.67
C SER A 255 15.01 -5.42 -21.02
N ALA A 256 15.02 -6.21 -22.08
CA ALA A 256 14.59 -5.75 -23.40
C ALA A 256 13.22 -5.08 -23.27
N ARG A 257 13.11 -3.86 -23.80
CA ARG A 257 11.89 -3.04 -23.81
C ARG A 257 10.72 -3.92 -24.27
N VAL A 258 9.76 -4.15 -23.37
CA VAL A 258 8.53 -4.86 -23.72
C VAL A 258 7.82 -4.00 -24.76
N VAL A 259 7.75 -4.48 -26.00
CA VAL A 259 7.01 -3.79 -27.07
C VAL A 259 5.53 -3.90 -26.71
N PRO A 260 4.79 -2.79 -26.58
CA PRO A 260 3.38 -2.85 -26.27
C PRO A 260 2.63 -3.57 -27.40
N PHE A 261 1.77 -4.50 -27.03
CA PHE A 261 0.83 -5.13 -27.97
C PHE A 261 -0.05 -4.02 -28.54
N ARG A 262 0.21 -3.62 -29.80
CA ARG A 262 -0.75 -2.81 -30.56
C ARG A 262 -1.90 -3.72 -30.96
N GLN A 263 -3.10 -3.41 -30.44
CA GLN A 263 -4.36 -3.90 -31.01
C GLN A 263 -4.63 -3.22 -32.35
#